data_a57a41cd982bb99ec293478ab8fece64
#
_entry.id   a57a41cd982bb99ec293478ab8fece64
#
_cell.length_a   1.000
_cell.length_b   1.000
_cell.length_c   1.000
_cell.angle_alpha   90.00
_cell.angle_beta   90.00
_cell.angle_gamma   90.00
#
_symmetry.space_group_name_H-M   'P 1'
#
loop_
_entity.id
_entity.type
_entity.pdbx_description
1 polymer ?
#
loop_
_entity_poly.entity_id
_entity_poly.type
_entity_poly.pdbx_seq_one_letter_code
_entity_poly.pdbx_strand_id
1 'polypeptide(L)'
;KLLEEGKSRDEIYTYMKQTYFASDEKICLATDIAERELSLLSKIDYDNGYSLYIGIPFCPTTCLYCSFTSYPIASWAKRVDSYLDALEREIEFAAVKFAGRHLNSIYIGGGTPTTLEPYQLDRLIRKIKCSFDLSDCLEFTVEAGRPDSITYEKLKVLRQHGISRISINPQTMKQETLKLI
;
A
#
# COMPACT_ATOMS: atom_id res chain seq x y z
N LYS A 1 -16.18 14.99 -6.02
CA LYS A 1 -17.47 15.22 -6.69
C LYS A 1 -17.72 16.70 -6.97
N LEU A 2 -17.92 17.59 -5.97
CA LEU A 2 -18.22 19.02 -6.22
C LEU A 2 -17.14 19.72 -7.06
N LEU A 3 -15.87 19.44 -6.83
CA LEU A 3 -14.75 19.96 -7.66
C LEU A 3 -14.79 19.43 -9.09
N GLU A 4 -15.13 18.15 -9.27
CA GLU A 4 -15.31 17.53 -10.60
C GLU A 4 -16.51 18.11 -11.36
N GLU A 5 -17.52 18.60 -10.65
CA GLU A 5 -18.65 19.34 -11.18
C GLU A 5 -18.32 20.81 -11.48
N GLY A 6 -17.07 21.23 -11.25
CA GLY A 6 -16.58 22.59 -11.53
C GLY A 6 -16.99 23.64 -10.48
N LYS A 7 -17.40 23.22 -9.28
CA LYS A 7 -17.75 24.14 -8.21
C LYS A 7 -16.51 24.87 -7.68
N SER A 8 -16.64 26.16 -7.46
CA SER A 8 -15.63 26.98 -6.81
C SER A 8 -15.45 26.62 -5.33
N ARG A 9 -14.30 26.98 -4.75
CA ARG A 9 -14.04 26.81 -3.31
C ARG A 9 -15.12 27.49 -2.45
N ASP A 10 -15.62 28.66 -2.83
CA ASP A 10 -16.64 29.40 -2.08
C ASP A 10 -18.00 28.70 -2.14
N GLU A 11 -18.36 28.14 -3.29
CA GLU A 11 -19.58 27.34 -3.43
C GLU A 11 -19.49 26.04 -2.60
N ILE A 12 -18.34 25.38 -2.61
CA ILE A 12 -18.08 24.19 -1.79
C ILE A 12 -18.14 24.53 -0.32
N TYR A 13 -17.51 25.64 0.09
CA TYR A 13 -17.53 26.10 1.48
C TYR A 13 -18.96 26.35 1.94
N THR A 14 -19.75 27.09 1.16
CA THR A 14 -21.14 27.41 1.46
C THR A 14 -21.98 26.14 1.58
N TYR A 15 -21.84 25.23 0.62
CA TYR A 15 -22.55 23.96 0.62
C TYR A 15 -22.22 23.10 1.85
N MET A 16 -20.92 22.94 2.16
CA MET A 16 -20.46 22.14 3.30
C MET A 16 -20.91 22.75 4.65
N LYS A 17 -20.93 24.07 4.74
CA LYS A 17 -21.41 24.80 5.90
C LYS A 17 -22.91 24.59 6.14
N GLN A 18 -23.71 24.75 5.10
CA GLN A 18 -25.17 24.71 5.18
C GLN A 18 -25.74 23.29 5.27
N THR A 19 -25.11 22.34 4.58
CA THR A 19 -25.60 20.96 4.48
C THR A 19 -25.07 20.06 5.60
N TYR A 20 -23.80 20.20 5.93
CA TYR A 20 -23.12 19.30 6.87
C TYR A 20 -22.70 19.99 8.18
N PHE A 21 -22.94 21.30 8.30
CA PHE A 21 -22.54 22.09 9.48
C PHE A 21 -21.07 21.92 9.84
N ALA A 22 -20.22 21.70 8.80
CA ALA A 22 -18.82 21.45 8.99
C ALA A 22 -18.08 22.70 9.49
N SER A 23 -17.01 22.52 10.29
CA SER A 23 -16.15 23.64 10.72
C SER A 23 -15.31 24.15 9.55
N ASP A 24 -14.90 25.41 9.62
CA ASP A 24 -14.08 26.06 8.59
C ASP A 24 -12.78 25.32 8.35
N GLU A 25 -12.11 24.88 9.41
CA GLU A 25 -10.88 24.09 9.36
C GLU A 25 -11.09 22.78 8.59
N LYS A 26 -12.18 22.05 8.87
CA LYS A 26 -12.49 20.78 8.17
C LYS A 26 -12.83 21.00 6.69
N ILE A 27 -13.54 22.11 6.37
CA ILE A 27 -13.87 22.43 4.99
C ILE A 27 -12.61 22.74 4.20
N CYS A 28 -11.72 23.60 4.73
CA CYS A 28 -10.46 23.93 4.10
C CYS A 28 -9.60 22.69 3.88
N LEU A 29 -9.39 21.88 4.93
CA LEU A 29 -8.61 20.65 4.85
C LEU A 29 -9.17 19.68 3.80
N ALA A 30 -10.48 19.43 3.83
CA ALA A 30 -11.13 18.51 2.89
C ALA A 30 -11.02 19.01 1.43
N THR A 31 -11.15 20.31 1.22
CA THR A 31 -11.03 20.91 -0.12
C THR A 31 -9.59 20.81 -0.63
N ASP A 32 -8.60 21.15 0.21
CA ASP A 32 -7.18 21.03 -0.14
C ASP A 32 -6.76 19.59 -0.47
N ILE A 33 -7.27 18.62 0.30
CA ILE A 33 -7.04 17.18 0.04
C ILE A 33 -7.66 16.79 -1.30
N ALA A 34 -8.92 17.15 -1.54
CA ALA A 34 -9.63 16.77 -2.75
C ALA A 34 -8.99 17.37 -4.02
N GLU A 35 -8.51 18.62 -3.98
CA GLU A 35 -7.77 19.23 -5.08
C GLU A 35 -6.45 18.50 -5.36
N ARG A 36 -5.73 18.12 -4.30
CA ARG A 36 -4.50 17.34 -4.43
C ARG A 36 -4.77 15.96 -5.02
N GLU A 37 -5.82 15.28 -4.56
CA GLU A 37 -6.24 13.99 -5.10
C GLU A 37 -6.58 14.11 -6.58
N LEU A 38 -7.38 15.08 -7.00
CA LEU A 38 -7.68 15.29 -8.41
C LEU A 38 -6.42 15.53 -9.25
N SER A 39 -5.47 16.31 -8.74
CA SER A 39 -4.19 16.55 -9.42
C SER A 39 -3.34 15.28 -9.55
N LEU A 40 -3.40 14.36 -8.59
CA LEU A 40 -2.70 13.08 -8.67
C LEU A 40 -3.44 12.12 -9.61
N LEU A 41 -4.75 12.05 -9.48
CA LEU A 41 -5.61 11.17 -10.28
C LEU A 41 -5.60 11.54 -11.76
N SER A 42 -5.44 12.82 -12.10
CA SER A 42 -5.31 13.24 -13.51
C SER A 42 -4.08 12.68 -14.24
N LYS A 43 -3.13 12.09 -13.51
CA LYS A 43 -1.94 11.41 -14.06
C LYS A 43 -2.15 9.92 -14.27
N ILE A 44 -3.28 9.40 -13.86
CA ILE A 44 -3.62 7.98 -13.90
C ILE A 44 -4.52 7.73 -15.10
N ASP A 45 -4.19 6.71 -15.89
CA ASP A 45 -5.10 6.21 -16.91
C ASP A 45 -6.17 5.32 -16.24
N TYR A 46 -7.38 5.87 -16.09
CA TYR A 46 -8.50 5.16 -15.48
C TYR A 46 -9.11 4.11 -16.40
N ASP A 47 -9.09 4.34 -17.70
CA ASP A 47 -9.78 3.48 -18.66
C ASP A 47 -8.97 2.22 -18.95
N ASN A 48 -7.65 2.36 -19.09
CA ASN A 48 -6.75 1.28 -19.47
C ASN A 48 -5.76 0.88 -18.38
N GLY A 49 -5.72 1.64 -17.28
CA GLY A 49 -4.81 1.40 -16.17
C GLY A 49 -5.37 0.45 -15.11
N TYR A 50 -4.48 -0.05 -14.27
CA TYR A 50 -4.82 -0.84 -13.08
C TYR A 50 -3.77 -0.65 -11.98
N SER A 51 -4.14 -1.04 -10.76
CA SER A 51 -3.24 -1.12 -9.63
C SER A 51 -3.09 -2.57 -9.21
N LEU A 52 -1.89 -2.98 -8.81
CA LEU A 52 -1.59 -4.33 -8.37
C LEU A 52 -1.44 -4.37 -6.85
N TYR A 53 -2.30 -5.13 -6.18
CA TYR A 53 -2.16 -5.45 -4.76
C TYR A 53 -1.62 -6.86 -4.59
N ILE A 54 -0.55 -6.99 -3.79
CA ILE A 54 0.08 -8.28 -3.48
C ILE A 54 -0.01 -8.49 -1.97
N GLY A 55 -0.76 -9.52 -1.56
CA GLY A 55 -0.96 -9.85 -0.16
C GLY A 55 0.14 -10.75 0.40
N ILE A 56 0.74 -10.39 1.53
CA ILE A 56 1.62 -11.26 2.32
C ILE A 56 0.90 -11.57 3.64
N PRO A 57 0.39 -12.79 3.84
CA PRO A 57 -0.49 -13.09 4.97
C PRO A 57 0.27 -13.34 6.27
N PHE A 58 1.59 -13.20 6.28
CA PHE A 58 2.42 -13.49 7.45
C PHE A 58 2.68 -12.26 8.29
N CYS A 59 2.68 -12.45 9.63
CA CYS A 59 3.07 -11.44 10.61
C CYS A 59 4.10 -12.04 11.60
N PRO A 60 4.90 -11.23 12.30
CA PRO A 60 5.74 -11.74 13.38
C PRO A 60 4.92 -12.47 14.44
N THR A 61 3.83 -11.85 14.89
CA THR A 61 2.82 -12.37 15.82
C THR A 61 1.46 -11.80 15.45
N THR A 62 0.38 -12.31 16.05
CA THR A 62 -0.95 -11.69 15.94
C THR A 62 -1.07 -10.59 16.99
N CYS A 63 -1.34 -9.36 16.56
CA CYS A 63 -1.57 -8.23 17.44
C CYS A 63 -2.92 -8.38 18.18
N LEU A 64 -3.00 -7.97 19.45
CA LEU A 64 -4.19 -8.10 20.28
C LEU A 64 -5.45 -7.45 19.70
N TYR A 65 -5.29 -6.40 18.91
CA TYR A 65 -6.36 -5.61 18.30
C TYR A 65 -6.60 -5.93 16.82
N CYS A 66 -5.87 -6.90 16.25
CA CYS A 66 -5.95 -7.20 14.82
C CYS A 66 -7.16 -8.08 14.51
N SER A 67 -8.02 -7.60 13.60
CA SER A 67 -9.15 -8.35 13.05
C SER A 67 -8.88 -8.96 11.69
N PHE A 68 -7.71 -8.70 11.11
CA PHE A 68 -7.33 -9.24 9.81
C PHE A 68 -6.83 -10.67 9.90
N THR A 69 -6.97 -11.41 8.80
CA THR A 69 -6.36 -12.73 8.68
C THR A 69 -4.84 -12.58 8.65
N SER A 70 -4.19 -13.08 9.68
CA SER A 70 -2.73 -13.08 9.79
C SER A 70 -2.22 -14.41 10.34
N TYR A 71 -1.10 -14.87 9.79
CA TYR A 71 -0.48 -16.12 10.18
C TYR A 71 0.88 -15.85 10.84
N PRO A 72 1.06 -16.18 12.14
CA PRO A 72 2.36 -16.02 12.80
C PRO A 72 3.46 -16.78 12.06
N ILE A 73 4.52 -16.07 11.67
CA ILE A 73 5.57 -16.62 10.82
C ILE A 73 6.25 -17.84 11.43
N ALA A 74 6.40 -17.88 12.76
CA ALA A 74 7.02 -19.01 13.47
C ALA A 74 6.34 -20.36 13.14
N SER A 75 5.02 -20.35 12.97
CA SER A 75 4.25 -21.56 12.61
C SER A 75 4.30 -21.89 11.13
N TRP A 76 4.65 -20.94 10.28
CA TRP A 76 4.56 -21.06 8.82
C TRP A 76 5.90 -20.95 8.10
N ALA A 77 7.01 -20.74 8.81
CA ALA A 77 8.32 -20.51 8.23
C ALA A 77 8.71 -21.52 7.14
N LYS A 78 8.41 -22.80 7.35
CA LYS A 78 8.69 -23.88 6.39
C LYS A 78 7.82 -23.86 5.13
N ARG A 79 6.76 -23.06 5.10
CA ARG A 79 5.79 -22.96 4.01
C ARG A 79 5.84 -21.63 3.24
N VAL A 80 6.64 -20.68 3.71
CA VAL A 80 6.74 -19.34 3.08
C VAL A 80 7.21 -19.47 1.64
N ASP A 81 8.24 -20.26 1.36
CA ASP A 81 8.75 -20.43 0.00
C ASP A 81 7.70 -21.09 -0.91
N SER A 82 6.97 -22.10 -0.43
CA SER A 82 5.85 -22.70 -1.19
C SER A 82 4.72 -21.70 -1.45
N TYR A 83 4.47 -20.79 -0.51
CA TYR A 83 3.54 -19.68 -0.71
C TYR A 83 4.03 -18.75 -1.81
N LEU A 84 5.31 -18.36 -1.78
CA LEU A 84 5.91 -17.52 -2.82
C LEU A 84 5.88 -18.21 -4.20
N ASP A 85 6.11 -19.52 -4.26
CA ASP A 85 5.98 -20.29 -5.51
C ASP A 85 4.55 -20.19 -6.09
N ALA A 86 3.53 -20.25 -5.23
CA ALA A 86 2.14 -20.08 -5.64
C ALA A 86 1.86 -18.63 -6.09
N LEU A 87 2.30 -17.66 -5.32
CA LEU A 87 2.15 -16.24 -5.61
C LEU A 87 2.83 -15.85 -6.94
N GLU A 88 3.99 -16.39 -7.23
CA GLU A 88 4.69 -16.15 -8.51
C GLU A 88 3.87 -16.66 -9.71
N ARG A 89 3.16 -17.77 -9.58
CA ARG A 89 2.24 -18.24 -10.63
C ARG A 89 1.04 -17.32 -10.81
N GLU A 90 0.51 -16.76 -9.71
CA GLU A 90 -0.57 -15.77 -9.78
C GLU A 90 -0.08 -14.48 -10.44
N ILE A 91 1.14 -14.03 -10.14
CA ILE A 91 1.78 -12.89 -10.77
C ILE A 91 1.91 -13.10 -12.29
N GLU A 92 2.38 -14.27 -12.72
CA GLU A 92 2.46 -14.62 -14.15
C GLU A 92 1.09 -14.61 -14.82
N PHE A 93 0.09 -15.20 -14.19
CA PHE A 93 -1.27 -15.22 -14.70
C PHE A 93 -1.83 -13.78 -14.84
N ALA A 94 -1.64 -12.95 -13.82
CA ALA A 94 -2.05 -11.55 -13.83
C ALA A 94 -1.36 -10.77 -14.94
N ALA A 95 -0.04 -10.95 -15.11
CA ALA A 95 0.73 -10.27 -16.16
C ALA A 95 0.19 -10.59 -17.56
N VAL A 96 -0.16 -11.85 -17.82
CA VAL A 96 -0.78 -12.26 -19.09
C VAL A 96 -2.18 -11.66 -19.26
N LYS A 97 -2.99 -11.65 -18.21
CA LYS A 97 -4.38 -11.14 -18.25
C LYS A 97 -4.46 -9.64 -18.42
N PHE A 98 -3.51 -8.90 -17.91
CA PHE A 98 -3.46 -7.43 -17.99
C PHE A 98 -2.45 -6.92 -19.03
N ALA A 99 -1.96 -7.81 -19.90
CA ALA A 99 -1.06 -7.42 -21.00
C ALA A 99 -1.67 -6.31 -21.86
N GLY A 100 -0.87 -5.28 -22.14
CA GLY A 100 -1.29 -4.11 -22.92
C GLY A 100 -2.07 -3.05 -22.11
N ARG A 101 -2.21 -3.22 -20.80
CA ARG A 101 -2.77 -2.20 -19.87
C ARG A 101 -1.66 -1.56 -19.04
N HIS A 102 -1.90 -0.31 -18.58
CA HIS A 102 -0.93 0.46 -17.81
C HIS A 102 -0.98 0.08 -16.32
N LEU A 103 0.15 -0.30 -15.74
CA LEU A 103 0.27 -0.56 -14.30
C LEU A 103 0.58 0.76 -13.58
N ASN A 104 -0.44 1.36 -12.96
CA ASN A 104 -0.33 2.67 -12.33
C ASN A 104 0.37 2.63 -10.96
N SER A 105 0.12 1.60 -10.17
CA SER A 105 0.74 1.46 -8.84
C SER A 105 0.83 0.01 -8.39
N ILE A 106 1.79 -0.25 -7.50
CA ILE A 106 1.97 -1.55 -6.84
C ILE A 106 1.95 -1.35 -5.33
N TYR A 107 1.21 -2.19 -4.65
CA TYR A 107 1.14 -2.21 -3.20
C TYR A 107 1.35 -3.63 -2.66
N ILE A 108 2.43 -3.84 -1.93
CA ILE A 108 2.65 -5.09 -1.19
C ILE A 108 2.24 -4.86 0.26
N GLY A 109 1.20 -5.55 0.68
CA GLY A 109 0.59 -5.38 2.01
C GLY A 109 0.04 -6.69 2.56
N GLY A 110 -0.97 -6.59 3.41
CA GLY A 110 -1.68 -7.73 4.02
C GLY A 110 -1.39 -7.89 5.51
N GLY A 111 -0.63 -8.89 5.90
CA GLY A 111 -0.12 -9.03 7.27
C GLY A 111 1.05 -8.06 7.49
N THR A 112 2.27 -8.53 7.28
CA THR A 112 3.47 -7.69 7.38
C THR A 112 4.50 -8.15 6.34
N PRO A 113 4.59 -7.52 5.19
CA PRO A 113 5.51 -7.92 4.11
C PRO A 113 6.97 -8.03 4.55
N THR A 114 7.42 -7.17 5.46
CA THR A 114 8.77 -7.22 6.04
C THR A 114 9.01 -8.40 6.99
N THR A 115 8.02 -9.27 7.18
CA THR A 115 8.21 -10.57 7.83
C THR A 115 9.02 -11.53 6.94
N LEU A 116 8.95 -11.35 5.63
CA LEU A 116 9.76 -12.10 4.67
C LEU A 116 11.26 -11.85 4.90
N GLU A 117 12.07 -12.88 4.66
CA GLU A 117 13.53 -12.76 4.71
C GLU A 117 14.05 -11.89 3.55
N PRO A 118 15.25 -11.30 3.66
CA PRO A 118 15.80 -10.43 2.62
C PRO A 118 15.80 -11.09 1.23
N TYR A 119 16.18 -12.38 1.13
CA TYR A 119 16.19 -13.09 -0.14
C TYR A 119 14.79 -13.34 -0.71
N GLN A 120 13.79 -13.51 0.16
CA GLN A 120 12.38 -13.69 -0.23
C GLN A 120 11.80 -12.38 -0.77
N LEU A 121 12.11 -11.24 -0.13
CA LEU A 121 11.76 -9.92 -0.64
C LEU A 121 12.41 -9.64 -2.00
N ASP A 122 13.70 -9.91 -2.14
CA ASP A 122 14.44 -9.78 -3.40
C ASP A 122 13.80 -10.63 -4.50
N ARG A 123 13.53 -11.90 -4.22
CA ARG A 123 12.88 -12.85 -5.13
C ARG A 123 11.52 -12.31 -5.62
N LEU A 124 10.65 -11.92 -4.69
CA LEU A 124 9.31 -11.41 -5.01
C LEU A 124 9.37 -10.15 -5.87
N ILE A 125 10.19 -9.18 -5.47
CA ILE A 125 10.28 -7.91 -6.19
C ILE A 125 10.88 -8.11 -7.59
N ARG A 126 11.87 -8.99 -7.74
CA ARG A 126 12.41 -9.37 -9.07
C ARG A 126 11.31 -9.98 -9.93
N LYS A 127 10.54 -10.90 -9.38
CA LYS A 127 9.43 -11.53 -10.10
C LYS A 127 8.45 -10.50 -10.63
N ILE A 128 8.03 -9.56 -9.79
CA ILE A 128 7.13 -8.46 -10.19
C ILE A 128 7.76 -7.67 -11.36
N LYS A 129 9.00 -7.22 -11.19
CA LYS A 129 9.70 -6.39 -12.19
C LYS A 129 9.95 -7.11 -13.52
N CYS A 130 10.10 -8.43 -13.49
CA CYS A 130 10.26 -9.22 -14.71
C CYS A 130 8.91 -9.53 -15.39
N SER A 131 7.81 -9.46 -14.64
CA SER A 131 6.49 -9.83 -15.15
C SER A 131 5.68 -8.65 -15.68
N PHE A 132 5.93 -7.43 -15.20
CA PHE A 132 5.18 -6.23 -15.56
C PHE A 132 6.10 -5.13 -16.08
N ASP A 133 5.59 -4.35 -17.02
CA ASP A 133 6.20 -3.07 -17.39
C ASP A 133 5.86 -2.02 -16.31
N LEU A 134 6.89 -1.46 -15.69
CA LEU A 134 6.77 -0.46 -14.63
C LEU A 134 7.04 0.98 -15.11
N SER A 135 7.13 1.22 -16.41
CA SER A 135 7.44 2.55 -16.97
C SER A 135 6.42 3.61 -16.55
N ASP A 136 5.14 3.24 -16.44
CA ASP A 136 4.04 4.10 -16.01
C ASP A 136 3.68 3.96 -14.52
N CYS A 137 4.45 3.16 -13.76
CA CYS A 137 4.18 2.92 -12.35
C CYS A 137 4.57 4.13 -11.50
N LEU A 138 3.57 4.86 -11.01
CA LEU A 138 3.76 6.08 -10.23
C LEU A 138 4.23 5.82 -8.80
N GLU A 139 3.82 4.69 -8.22
CA GLU A 139 4.17 4.34 -6.84
C GLU A 139 4.33 2.82 -6.69
N PHE A 140 5.42 2.42 -6.05
CA PHE A 140 5.63 1.06 -5.57
C PHE A 140 5.81 1.09 -4.06
N THR A 141 4.77 0.71 -3.33
CA THR A 141 4.72 0.72 -1.86
C THR A 141 4.90 -0.67 -1.29
N VAL A 142 5.67 -0.76 -0.21
CA VAL A 142 5.78 -1.97 0.63
C VAL A 142 5.44 -1.62 2.07
N GLU A 143 4.49 -2.34 2.67
CA GLU A 143 4.19 -2.20 4.09
C GLU A 143 5.32 -2.76 4.95
N ALA A 144 5.74 -1.94 5.92
CA ALA A 144 6.67 -2.26 6.98
C ALA A 144 6.01 -1.89 8.33
N GLY A 145 4.77 -2.35 8.52
CA GLY A 145 3.88 -1.90 9.59
C GLY A 145 4.34 -2.28 11.01
N ARG A 146 5.25 -3.25 11.13
CA ARG A 146 5.76 -3.76 12.41
C ARG A 146 7.25 -3.47 12.54
N PRO A 147 7.68 -2.61 13.49
CA PRO A 147 9.10 -2.30 13.71
C PRO A 147 9.97 -3.53 13.97
N ASP A 148 9.44 -4.53 14.68
CA ASP A 148 10.12 -5.79 14.99
C ASP A 148 10.40 -6.69 13.76
N SER A 149 9.77 -6.40 12.63
CA SER A 149 10.00 -7.10 11.36
C SER A 149 11.03 -6.41 10.46
N ILE A 150 11.46 -5.19 10.80
CA ILE A 150 12.35 -4.37 9.98
C ILE A 150 13.80 -4.63 10.37
N THR A 151 14.63 -4.96 9.37
CA THR A 151 16.09 -5.02 9.54
C THR A 151 16.79 -4.15 8.48
N TYR A 152 18.04 -3.81 8.73
CA TYR A 152 18.84 -3.04 7.78
C TYR A 152 18.94 -3.75 6.42
N GLU A 153 19.14 -5.07 6.42
CA GLU A 153 19.27 -5.89 5.22
C GLU A 153 17.99 -5.85 4.37
N LYS A 154 16.82 -5.92 5.01
CA LYS A 154 15.51 -5.80 4.34
C LYS A 154 15.31 -4.43 3.71
N LEU A 155 15.60 -3.36 4.47
CA LEU A 155 15.54 -2.00 3.94
C LEU A 155 16.52 -1.78 2.78
N LYS A 156 17.72 -2.36 2.86
CA LYS A 156 18.71 -2.34 1.79
C LYS A 156 18.18 -3.00 0.51
N VAL A 157 17.53 -4.16 0.62
CA VAL A 157 16.89 -4.84 -0.52
C VAL A 157 15.82 -3.94 -1.13
N LEU A 158 14.90 -3.39 -0.33
CA LEU A 158 13.86 -2.49 -0.83
C LEU A 158 14.45 -1.28 -1.55
N ARG A 159 15.49 -0.66 -0.97
CA ARG A 159 16.20 0.46 -1.58
C ARG A 159 16.90 0.10 -2.89
N GLN A 160 17.59 -1.05 -2.95
CA GLN A 160 18.27 -1.52 -4.16
C GLN A 160 17.28 -1.78 -5.30
N HIS A 161 16.06 -2.20 -4.98
CA HIS A 161 15.00 -2.35 -5.96
C HIS A 161 14.28 -1.05 -6.33
N GLY A 162 14.65 0.09 -5.74
CA GLY A 162 14.02 1.37 -6.05
C GLY A 162 12.57 1.44 -5.58
N ILE A 163 12.22 0.74 -4.48
CA ILE A 163 10.90 0.88 -3.87
C ILE A 163 10.70 2.35 -3.50
N SER A 164 9.64 2.96 -4.01
CA SER A 164 9.42 4.40 -3.88
C SER A 164 8.88 4.80 -2.51
N ARG A 165 8.19 3.87 -1.82
CA ARG A 165 7.54 4.15 -0.54
C ARG A 165 7.52 2.92 0.37
N ILE A 166 7.74 3.14 1.66
CA ILE A 166 7.42 2.17 2.71
C ILE A 166 6.40 2.78 3.68
N SER A 167 5.48 1.94 4.20
CA SER A 167 4.51 2.35 5.20
C SER A 167 4.92 1.81 6.57
N ILE A 168 5.15 2.70 7.53
CA ILE A 168 5.52 2.35 8.90
C ILE A 168 4.42 2.85 9.84
N ASN A 169 3.87 1.95 10.65
CA ASN A 169 2.77 2.28 11.55
C ASN A 169 3.29 2.40 13.00
N PRO A 170 3.17 3.57 13.64
CA PRO A 170 3.53 3.70 15.07
C PRO A 170 2.51 3.04 16.00
N GLN A 171 1.36 2.59 15.49
CA GLN A 171 0.21 2.00 16.19
C GLN A 171 -0.45 2.97 17.19
N THR A 172 0.32 3.59 18.07
CA THR A 172 -0.11 4.63 19.00
C THR A 172 1.07 5.52 19.39
N MET A 173 0.77 6.76 19.79
CA MET A 173 1.78 7.67 20.34
C MET A 173 1.83 7.65 21.88
N LYS A 174 0.98 6.85 22.53
CA LYS A 174 0.94 6.70 23.99
C LYS A 174 1.90 5.60 24.45
N GLN A 175 2.94 5.98 25.18
CA GLN A 175 3.96 5.03 25.66
C GLN A 175 3.40 3.91 26.56
N GLU A 176 2.38 4.22 27.35
CA GLU A 176 1.71 3.21 28.20
C GLU A 176 1.03 2.14 27.36
N THR A 177 0.36 2.54 26.27
CA THR A 177 -0.29 1.61 25.34
C THR A 177 0.74 0.79 24.55
N LEU A 178 1.85 1.41 24.12
CA LEU A 178 2.93 0.71 23.41
C LEU A 178 3.57 -0.42 24.23
N LYS A 179 3.54 -0.32 25.57
CA LYS A 179 4.04 -1.39 26.44
C LYS A 179 3.12 -2.60 26.54
N LEU A 180 1.86 -2.45 26.13
CA LEU A 180 0.82 -3.49 26.19
C LEU A 180 0.67 -4.24 24.88
N ILE A 181 1.14 -3.67 23.78
CA ILE A 181 1.04 -4.21 22.44
C ILE A 181 2.40 -4.60 21.88
#